data_0b58e11ed3c5a882bf7810191f574535
#
_entry.id   0b58e11ed3c5a882bf7810191f574535
#
_cell.length_a   1.000
_cell.length_b   1.000
_cell.length_c   1.000
_cell.angle_alpha   90.00
_cell.angle_beta   90.00
_cell.angle_gamma   90.00
#
_symmetry.space_group_name_H-M   'P 1'
#
loop_
_entity.id
_entity.type
_entity.pdbx_description
1 polymer ?
#
loop_
_entity_poly.entity_id
_entity_poly.type
_entity_poly.pdbx_seq_one_letter_code
_entity_poly.pdbx_strand_id
1 'polypeptide(L)'
;MTSRELPWERPLGAVPLGDGTVRFRVFSLEHEPTLVVGDVEHAMESEGDGTWTAVVQAGAGDDYAYVLDGTRLPDPHSRLQPEGLRGPSRIVDPRAWTWGDQAWDGVALEDLVIYELHVGTFTDEGTFDAVIPHLAELAELGVTAIELMPIADFPGRRGWGYDGVYIWAAHEAYGGPDGLQRLVDATHRLGIGVILDLVLNHVGASGEKAMRAFGPYFTHKYSTFWGGAINYDDEWSGPVREWAIQAAEMWVRDLHLDGLRLDAIHAIFDGGAEHLVAELARRVHAERWRALVIAESGLNDPKVVRGAESGGWGCDAAWADDVHHAIRTLVSDEHEGYYAEFGTVGDVVHALRDPHVHDGRWSEFRKRRFGAPARGCPPERFVVFDQNHDQVGNRAFGDRLPHEARPLAAFCTLLSPYTPMLFMGEEYGEDAPFQFFTDHIDEEIAIATRDGRRREFASFAQFAGEEVPDPQDAATFEASKLTRRGDPALRELYAALLRARRALPRGPVDDVRADPEARWVRVRRGDYTLAMNFSDVEQVIAFPPAPGARALVLATDDAVSLRADGHVVLPPLAGALIEGVRAEDHVPSGGGLA
;
A
#
# COMPACT_ATOMS: atom_id res chain seq x y z
N MET A 1 -11.38 25.25 29.05
CA MET A 1 -12.73 24.96 28.53
C MET A 1 -12.65 23.56 27.98
N THR A 2 -13.34 22.59 28.57
CA THR A 2 -13.51 21.27 27.95
C THR A 2 -14.28 21.51 26.64
N SER A 3 -13.72 21.09 25.50
CA SER A 3 -14.44 21.10 24.24
C SER A 3 -15.74 20.32 24.40
N ARG A 4 -16.85 20.87 23.93
CA ARG A 4 -18.13 20.16 23.90
C ARG A 4 -17.94 18.99 22.91
N GLU A 5 -18.14 17.76 23.36
CA GLU A 5 -18.21 16.60 22.48
C GLU A 5 -19.38 16.80 21.50
N LEU A 6 -19.10 16.69 20.20
CA LEU A 6 -20.09 16.80 19.16
C LEU A 6 -20.74 15.43 18.89
N PRO A 7 -22.02 15.37 18.49
CA PRO A 7 -22.73 14.10 18.38
C PRO A 7 -22.07 13.08 17.44
N TRP A 8 -21.49 13.53 16.34
CA TRP A 8 -20.79 12.67 15.36
C TRP A 8 -19.41 12.19 15.80
N GLU A 9 -18.83 12.71 16.89
CA GLU A 9 -17.60 12.19 17.51
C GLU A 9 -17.84 10.88 18.28
N ARG A 10 -19.11 10.54 18.50
CA ARG A 10 -19.53 9.26 19.11
C ARG A 10 -19.55 8.16 18.06
N PRO A 11 -19.47 6.87 18.46
CA PRO A 11 -19.47 5.76 17.51
C PRO A 11 -20.64 5.81 16.52
N LEU A 12 -20.31 5.89 15.22
CA LEU A 12 -21.23 5.93 14.09
C LEU A 12 -21.59 4.52 13.61
N GLY A 13 -22.67 4.41 12.82
CA GLY A 13 -23.18 3.14 12.27
C GLY A 13 -23.97 2.31 13.28
N ALA A 14 -24.12 1.02 12.99
CA ALA A 14 -24.81 0.04 13.84
C ALA A 14 -23.86 -0.56 14.87
N VAL A 15 -24.10 -0.30 16.16
CA VAL A 15 -23.28 -0.75 17.28
C VAL A 15 -24.10 -1.65 18.21
N PRO A 16 -23.87 -2.98 18.20
CA PRO A 16 -24.51 -3.91 19.15
C PRO A 16 -24.14 -3.59 20.60
N LEU A 17 -25.12 -3.55 21.51
CA LEU A 17 -24.91 -3.17 22.90
C LEU A 17 -24.67 -4.38 23.84
N GLY A 18 -24.88 -5.61 23.34
CA GLY A 18 -24.64 -6.84 24.11
C GLY A 18 -25.83 -7.30 24.95
N ASP A 19 -26.94 -6.55 24.95
CA ASP A 19 -28.18 -6.87 25.67
C ASP A 19 -29.34 -7.27 24.73
N GLY A 20 -29.02 -7.55 23.46
CA GLY A 20 -29.98 -7.85 22.41
C GLY A 20 -30.50 -6.59 21.71
N THR A 21 -29.94 -5.44 22.02
CA THR A 21 -30.24 -4.19 21.31
C THR A 21 -29.05 -3.69 20.50
N VAL A 22 -29.33 -2.88 19.49
CA VAL A 22 -28.34 -2.22 18.63
C VAL A 22 -28.63 -0.73 18.62
N ARG A 23 -27.58 0.07 18.82
CA ARG A 23 -27.62 1.51 18.61
C ARG A 23 -27.24 1.81 17.17
N PHE A 24 -28.08 2.53 16.49
CA PHE A 24 -27.82 3.09 15.16
C PHE A 24 -27.58 4.58 15.32
N ARG A 25 -26.51 5.09 14.71
CA ARG A 25 -26.19 6.51 14.65
C ARG A 25 -25.74 6.87 13.25
N VAL A 26 -26.36 7.91 12.67
CA VAL A 26 -26.07 8.37 11.32
C VAL A 26 -26.07 9.90 11.27
N PHE A 27 -25.21 10.46 10.44
CA PHE A 27 -25.25 11.86 10.06
C PHE A 27 -26.20 12.03 8.87
N SER A 28 -27.20 12.89 9.01
CA SER A 28 -28.12 13.30 7.95
C SER A 28 -28.52 14.75 8.21
N LEU A 29 -28.01 15.66 7.38
CA LEU A 29 -28.11 17.10 7.64
C LEU A 29 -29.47 17.67 7.25
N GLU A 30 -29.96 17.33 6.06
CA GLU A 30 -31.14 17.97 5.45
C GLU A 30 -32.43 17.18 5.68
N HIS A 31 -32.33 15.88 5.99
CA HIS A 31 -33.48 14.97 6.11
C HIS A 31 -33.49 14.26 7.45
N GLU A 32 -34.66 14.14 8.05
CA GLU A 32 -34.89 13.25 9.19
C GLU A 32 -34.93 11.81 8.69
N PRO A 33 -33.95 10.94 9.11
CA PRO A 33 -33.94 9.56 8.64
C PRO A 33 -34.95 8.72 9.41
N THR A 34 -35.61 7.79 8.69
CA THR A 34 -36.33 6.67 9.31
C THR A 34 -35.45 5.44 9.22
N LEU A 35 -35.13 4.79 10.36
CA LEU A 35 -34.42 3.53 10.39
C LEU A 35 -35.40 2.39 10.04
N VAL A 36 -34.98 1.48 9.16
CA VAL A 36 -35.71 0.24 8.84
C VAL A 36 -34.80 -0.94 9.22
N VAL A 37 -35.27 -1.81 10.10
CA VAL A 37 -34.63 -3.08 10.45
C VAL A 37 -35.51 -4.22 9.99
N GLY A 38 -35.06 -5.03 9.04
CA GLY A 38 -35.93 -5.95 8.32
C GLY A 38 -37.04 -5.21 7.59
N ASP A 39 -38.28 -5.42 8.04
CA ASP A 39 -39.48 -4.75 7.51
C ASP A 39 -40.11 -3.74 8.50
N VAL A 40 -39.43 -3.46 9.63
CA VAL A 40 -39.97 -2.60 10.69
C VAL A 40 -39.31 -1.23 10.63
N GLU A 41 -40.17 -0.19 10.55
CA GLU A 41 -39.75 1.21 10.60
C GLU A 41 -39.62 1.69 12.07
N HIS A 42 -38.55 2.42 12.34
CA HIS A 42 -38.28 3.03 13.64
C HIS A 42 -37.97 4.51 13.45
N ALA A 43 -38.66 5.35 14.23
CA ALA A 43 -38.30 6.78 14.31
C ALA A 43 -36.92 6.94 14.97
N MET A 44 -36.17 7.91 14.50
CA MET A 44 -34.89 8.27 15.10
C MET A 44 -35.01 9.56 15.91
N GLU A 45 -34.19 9.67 16.95
CA GLU A 45 -34.10 10.84 17.80
C GLU A 45 -32.92 11.71 17.36
N SER A 46 -33.14 13.03 17.28
CA SER A 46 -32.07 13.98 16.97
C SER A 46 -31.14 14.17 18.18
N GLU A 47 -29.85 13.95 18.00
CA GLU A 47 -28.82 14.33 18.98
C GLU A 47 -28.32 15.76 18.76
N GLY A 48 -28.81 16.46 17.74
CA GLY A 48 -28.41 17.79 17.29
C GLY A 48 -27.40 17.75 16.15
N ASP A 49 -27.19 18.90 15.53
CA ASP A 49 -26.15 19.11 14.51
C ASP A 49 -26.19 18.07 13.37
N GLY A 50 -27.38 17.67 12.90
CA GLY A 50 -27.58 16.70 11.82
C GLY A 50 -27.30 15.24 12.20
N THR A 51 -27.11 14.93 13.48
CA THR A 51 -26.86 13.56 13.94
C THR A 51 -28.14 12.95 14.53
N TRP A 52 -28.46 11.72 14.13
CA TRP A 52 -29.67 11.00 14.51
C TRP A 52 -29.31 9.64 15.11
N THR A 53 -30.08 9.21 16.10
CA THR A 53 -29.85 7.94 16.80
C THR A 53 -31.16 7.18 17.07
N ALA A 54 -31.07 5.86 17.09
CA ALA A 54 -32.12 4.97 17.58
C ALA A 54 -31.50 3.76 18.30
N VAL A 55 -32.18 3.24 19.33
CA VAL A 55 -31.82 1.97 19.98
C VAL A 55 -33.00 1.03 19.83
N VAL A 56 -32.79 -0.09 19.15
CA VAL A 56 -33.88 -1.03 18.82
C VAL A 56 -33.46 -2.48 19.11
N GLN A 57 -34.45 -3.36 19.27
CA GLN A 57 -34.21 -4.80 19.37
C GLN A 57 -33.75 -5.32 18.00
N ALA A 58 -32.49 -5.72 17.92
CA ALA A 58 -31.83 -6.25 16.72
C ALA A 58 -30.53 -6.95 17.12
N GLY A 59 -29.93 -7.69 16.19
CA GLY A 59 -28.66 -8.39 16.41
C GLY A 59 -27.81 -8.55 15.16
N ALA A 60 -26.62 -9.12 15.33
CA ALA A 60 -25.76 -9.45 14.21
C ALA A 60 -26.48 -10.38 13.20
N GLY A 61 -26.36 -10.06 11.92
CA GLY A 61 -27.04 -10.76 10.84
C GLY A 61 -28.34 -10.13 10.40
N ASP A 62 -28.95 -9.23 11.18
CA ASP A 62 -30.14 -8.48 10.75
C ASP A 62 -29.75 -7.41 9.73
N ASP A 63 -30.62 -7.26 8.71
CA ASP A 63 -30.43 -6.25 7.66
C ASP A 63 -31.16 -4.95 8.05
N TYR A 64 -30.54 -3.82 7.69
CA TYR A 64 -31.10 -2.50 7.97
C TYR A 64 -30.79 -1.49 6.84
N ALA A 65 -31.56 -0.42 6.82
CA ALA A 65 -31.35 0.71 5.92
C ALA A 65 -31.94 1.98 6.52
N TYR A 66 -31.62 3.12 5.93
CA TYR A 66 -32.28 4.39 6.22
C TYR A 66 -33.21 4.80 5.09
N VAL A 67 -34.33 5.41 5.43
CA VAL A 67 -35.24 6.04 4.47
C VAL A 67 -35.09 7.55 4.62
N LEU A 68 -34.62 8.20 3.55
CA LEU A 68 -34.48 9.65 3.43
C LEU A 68 -35.40 10.12 2.28
N ASP A 69 -36.32 11.00 2.57
CA ASP A 69 -37.29 11.53 1.58
C ASP A 69 -37.94 10.43 0.71
N GLY A 70 -38.34 9.34 1.37
CA GLY A 70 -38.98 8.19 0.72
C GLY A 70 -38.04 7.26 -0.06
N THR A 71 -36.73 7.54 -0.09
CA THR A 71 -35.73 6.69 -0.73
C THR A 71 -35.02 5.83 0.33
N ARG A 72 -35.04 4.50 0.13
CA ARG A 72 -34.27 3.56 0.99
C ARG A 72 -32.81 3.52 0.56
N LEU A 73 -31.92 3.78 1.50
CA LEU A 73 -30.47 3.88 1.28
C LEU A 73 -29.69 3.05 2.30
N PRO A 74 -28.57 2.46 1.91
CA PRO A 74 -27.63 1.84 2.86
C PRO A 74 -27.01 2.88 3.80
N ASP A 75 -26.46 2.39 4.90
CA ASP A 75 -25.73 3.22 5.86
C ASP A 75 -24.32 3.61 5.30
N PRO A 76 -23.95 4.89 5.30
CA PRO A 76 -22.58 5.30 4.98
C PRO A 76 -21.49 4.64 5.83
N HIS A 77 -21.86 4.15 7.02
CA HIS A 77 -21.00 3.45 7.98
C HIS A 77 -21.23 1.93 7.98
N SER A 78 -21.76 1.39 6.89
CA SER A 78 -22.07 -0.04 6.76
C SER A 78 -20.80 -0.88 6.89
N ARG A 79 -20.85 -1.92 7.75
CA ARG A 79 -19.75 -2.86 7.95
C ARG A 79 -19.84 -4.11 7.06
N LEU A 80 -21.00 -4.30 6.40
CA LEU A 80 -21.23 -5.39 5.46
C LEU A 80 -22.41 -5.04 4.54
N GLN A 81 -22.20 -5.21 3.24
CA GLN A 81 -23.23 -5.06 2.19
C GLN A 81 -23.51 -6.43 1.56
N PRO A 82 -24.43 -7.24 2.12
CA PRO A 82 -24.63 -8.63 1.67
C PRO A 82 -25.19 -8.74 0.26
N GLU A 83 -25.89 -7.71 -0.21
CA GLU A 83 -26.52 -7.64 -1.53
C GLU A 83 -25.86 -6.58 -2.44
N GLY A 84 -24.62 -6.17 -2.10
CA GLY A 84 -23.86 -5.16 -2.84
C GLY A 84 -24.32 -3.73 -2.58
N LEU A 85 -23.79 -2.78 -3.33
CA LEU A 85 -23.85 -1.34 -3.06
C LEU A 85 -25.25 -0.73 -2.88
N ARG A 86 -26.27 -1.35 -3.43
CA ARG A 86 -27.65 -0.83 -3.41
C ARG A 86 -28.59 -1.63 -2.50
N GLY A 87 -28.08 -2.71 -1.93
CA GLY A 87 -28.78 -3.54 -0.97
C GLY A 87 -28.80 -2.92 0.43
N PRO A 88 -29.47 -3.57 1.39
CA PRO A 88 -29.43 -3.17 2.79
C PRO A 88 -28.02 -3.37 3.38
N SER A 89 -27.72 -2.61 4.40
CA SER A 89 -26.57 -2.85 5.27
C SER A 89 -26.88 -3.99 6.26
N ARG A 90 -25.87 -4.75 6.66
CA ARG A 90 -26.01 -5.82 7.66
C ARG A 90 -25.28 -5.48 8.96
N ILE A 91 -25.94 -5.77 10.08
CA ILE A 91 -25.36 -5.59 11.41
C ILE A 91 -24.24 -6.62 11.62
N VAL A 92 -23.05 -6.13 11.97
CA VAL A 92 -21.89 -6.95 12.34
C VAL A 92 -21.54 -6.69 13.81
N ASP A 93 -21.35 -7.75 14.60
CA ASP A 93 -20.75 -7.64 15.94
C ASP A 93 -19.32 -8.16 15.91
N PRO A 94 -18.30 -7.30 15.86
CA PRO A 94 -16.92 -7.73 15.82
C PRO A 94 -16.48 -8.48 17.08
N ARG A 95 -17.21 -8.33 18.19
CA ARG A 95 -16.94 -9.03 19.47
C ARG A 95 -17.44 -10.47 19.47
N ALA A 96 -18.21 -10.90 18.47
CA ALA A 96 -18.63 -12.30 18.31
C ALA A 96 -17.45 -13.23 17.98
N TRP A 97 -16.38 -12.70 17.39
CA TRP A 97 -15.16 -13.43 17.10
C TRP A 97 -14.27 -13.57 18.34
N THR A 98 -13.76 -14.77 18.56
CA THR A 98 -12.79 -15.02 19.64
C THR A 98 -11.38 -15.04 19.05
N TRP A 99 -10.64 -13.98 19.26
CA TRP A 99 -9.28 -13.82 18.77
C TRP A 99 -8.30 -14.79 19.45
N GLY A 100 -7.41 -15.38 18.65
CA GLY A 100 -6.31 -16.24 19.12
C GLY A 100 -4.98 -15.52 19.24
N ASP A 101 -4.95 -14.22 19.02
CA ASP A 101 -3.77 -13.38 18.84
C ASP A 101 -3.35 -12.56 20.07
N GLN A 102 -3.76 -12.98 21.29
CA GLN A 102 -3.49 -12.21 22.53
C GLN A 102 -2.00 -11.97 22.81
N ALA A 103 -1.11 -12.78 22.23
CA ALA A 103 0.34 -12.63 22.36
C ALA A 103 0.96 -11.78 21.23
N TRP A 104 0.16 -11.38 20.26
CA TRP A 104 0.60 -10.57 19.13
C TRP A 104 0.70 -9.09 19.53
N ASP A 105 1.85 -8.47 19.25
CA ASP A 105 2.15 -7.08 19.63
C ASP A 105 2.47 -6.19 18.39
N GLY A 106 2.15 -6.68 17.18
CA GLY A 106 2.41 -5.96 15.92
C GLY A 106 3.81 -6.16 15.37
N VAL A 107 4.09 -5.51 14.25
CA VAL A 107 5.40 -5.51 13.57
C VAL A 107 6.09 -4.16 13.78
N ALA A 108 7.38 -4.18 14.13
CA ALA A 108 8.16 -2.96 14.19
C ALA A 108 8.52 -2.49 12.76
N LEU A 109 8.45 -1.18 12.53
CA LEU A 109 8.72 -0.60 11.20
C LEU A 109 10.09 -1.03 10.64
N GLU A 110 11.10 -1.07 11.49
CA GLU A 110 12.47 -1.44 11.11
C GLU A 110 12.66 -2.92 10.73
N ASP A 111 11.69 -3.78 11.06
CA ASP A 111 11.68 -5.21 10.71
C ASP A 111 10.71 -5.51 9.56
N LEU A 112 10.07 -4.47 9.00
CA LEU A 112 9.02 -4.62 8.02
C LEU A 112 9.55 -5.09 6.67
N VAL A 113 8.97 -6.16 6.16
CA VAL A 113 9.05 -6.69 4.81
C VAL A 113 7.62 -6.94 4.36
N ILE A 114 7.13 -6.10 3.46
CA ILE A 114 5.73 -6.12 3.03
C ILE A 114 5.56 -7.07 1.84
N TYR A 115 4.43 -7.75 1.78
CA TYR A 115 3.99 -8.52 0.63
C TYR A 115 2.59 -8.06 0.22
N GLU A 116 2.52 -7.27 -0.85
CA GLU A 116 1.28 -6.74 -1.40
C GLU A 116 0.53 -7.83 -2.17
N LEU A 117 -0.76 -8.00 -1.89
CA LEU A 117 -1.60 -8.96 -2.60
C LEU A 117 -3.02 -8.45 -2.85
N HIS A 118 -3.60 -8.89 -3.97
CA HIS A 118 -5.00 -8.72 -4.30
C HIS A 118 -5.77 -10.00 -3.98
N VAL A 119 -6.68 -9.95 -3.01
CA VAL A 119 -7.41 -11.12 -2.50
C VAL A 119 -8.08 -11.92 -3.62
N GLY A 120 -8.77 -11.23 -4.55
CA GLY A 120 -9.55 -11.86 -5.61
C GLY A 120 -8.74 -12.61 -6.66
N THR A 121 -7.42 -12.33 -6.81
CA THR A 121 -6.56 -12.97 -7.81
C THR A 121 -5.37 -13.71 -7.23
N PHE A 122 -5.20 -13.68 -5.90
CA PHE A 122 -4.12 -14.40 -5.22
C PHE A 122 -4.29 -15.92 -5.29
N THR A 123 -5.55 -16.39 -5.30
CA THR A 123 -5.93 -17.80 -5.45
C THR A 123 -7.06 -17.96 -6.46
N ASP A 124 -7.33 -19.21 -6.88
CA ASP A 124 -8.46 -19.49 -7.79
C ASP A 124 -9.81 -19.10 -7.15
N GLU A 125 -9.98 -19.34 -5.85
CA GLU A 125 -11.20 -19.04 -5.09
C GLU A 125 -11.39 -17.53 -4.86
N GLY A 126 -10.30 -16.78 -4.73
CA GLY A 126 -10.32 -15.33 -4.55
C GLY A 126 -10.95 -14.88 -3.23
N THR A 127 -10.70 -15.58 -2.12
CA THR A 127 -11.28 -15.27 -0.80
C THR A 127 -10.21 -15.17 0.28
N PHE A 128 -10.54 -14.50 1.40
CA PHE A 128 -9.67 -14.43 2.58
C PHE A 128 -9.28 -15.82 3.09
N ASP A 129 -10.23 -16.75 3.16
CA ASP A 129 -9.96 -18.12 3.62
C ASP A 129 -8.97 -18.86 2.71
N ALA A 130 -9.02 -18.59 1.41
CA ALA A 130 -8.13 -19.22 0.44
C ALA A 130 -6.69 -18.67 0.50
N VAL A 131 -6.47 -17.49 1.07
CA VAL A 131 -5.13 -16.96 1.33
C VAL A 131 -4.43 -17.70 2.47
N ILE A 132 -5.18 -18.17 3.49
CA ILE A 132 -4.64 -18.73 4.73
C ILE A 132 -3.64 -19.88 4.50
N PRO A 133 -3.89 -20.88 3.60
CA PRO A 133 -2.93 -21.96 3.36
C PRO A 133 -1.56 -21.51 2.86
N HIS A 134 -1.46 -20.32 2.30
CA HIS A 134 -0.24 -19.75 1.71
C HIS A 134 0.60 -18.91 2.68
N LEU A 135 0.07 -18.58 3.85
CA LEU A 135 0.77 -17.71 4.81
C LEU A 135 2.08 -18.32 5.34
N ALA A 136 2.12 -19.65 5.53
CA ALA A 136 3.32 -20.32 6.03
C ALA A 136 4.51 -20.16 5.07
N GLU A 137 4.26 -20.24 3.75
CA GLU A 137 5.31 -20.07 2.75
C GLU A 137 5.82 -18.62 2.66
N LEU A 138 4.98 -17.62 2.97
CA LEU A 138 5.38 -16.21 3.08
C LEU A 138 6.22 -15.96 4.34
N ALA A 139 5.84 -16.57 5.47
CA ALA A 139 6.62 -16.52 6.70
C ALA A 139 8.02 -17.14 6.51
N GLU A 140 8.11 -18.30 5.85
CA GLU A 140 9.38 -18.98 5.53
C GLU A 140 10.25 -18.15 4.59
N LEU A 141 9.66 -17.45 3.64
CA LEU A 141 10.36 -16.51 2.76
C LEU A 141 11.00 -15.36 3.56
N GLY A 142 10.35 -14.92 4.63
CA GLY A 142 10.81 -13.84 5.48
C GLY A 142 9.94 -12.58 5.42
N VAL A 143 8.73 -12.69 4.85
CA VAL A 143 7.69 -11.65 4.91
C VAL A 143 7.27 -11.44 6.37
N THR A 144 7.09 -10.19 6.77
CA THR A 144 6.67 -9.81 8.12
C THR A 144 5.31 -9.12 8.16
N ALA A 145 4.80 -8.65 7.02
CA ALA A 145 3.44 -8.17 6.88
C ALA A 145 2.89 -8.44 5.47
N ILE A 146 1.63 -8.81 5.37
CA ILE A 146 0.89 -8.75 4.11
C ILE A 146 0.18 -7.39 4.02
N GLU A 147 0.17 -6.79 2.82
CA GLU A 147 -0.62 -5.61 2.50
C GLU A 147 -1.74 -6.03 1.56
N LEU A 148 -2.98 -5.88 2.03
CA LEU A 148 -4.17 -6.18 1.24
C LEU A 148 -4.52 -4.97 0.39
N MET A 149 -4.58 -5.12 -0.94
CA MET A 149 -5.23 -4.14 -1.81
C MET A 149 -6.65 -3.87 -1.30
N PRO A 150 -7.30 -2.74 -1.68
CA PRO A 150 -8.54 -2.32 -1.04
C PRO A 150 -9.62 -3.39 -1.04
N ILE A 151 -10.20 -3.62 0.13
CA ILE A 151 -11.26 -4.61 0.37
C ILE A 151 -12.62 -3.97 0.69
N ALA A 152 -12.69 -2.64 0.67
CA ALA A 152 -13.94 -1.91 0.87
C ALA A 152 -15.00 -2.33 -0.17
N ASP A 153 -16.28 -2.25 0.19
CA ASP A 153 -17.34 -2.70 -0.71
C ASP A 153 -17.37 -1.85 -1.99
N PHE A 154 -17.11 -2.49 -3.12
CA PHE A 154 -17.02 -1.92 -4.46
C PHE A 154 -18.09 -2.51 -5.39
N PRO A 155 -18.33 -1.94 -6.62
CA PRO A 155 -19.30 -2.47 -7.55
C PRO A 155 -19.01 -3.90 -8.01
N GLY A 156 -20.04 -4.75 -8.03
CA GLY A 156 -19.94 -6.12 -8.54
C GLY A 156 -19.15 -7.05 -7.63
N ARG A 157 -18.36 -7.95 -8.22
CA ARG A 157 -17.60 -8.98 -7.50
C ARG A 157 -16.10 -9.02 -7.86
N ARG A 158 -15.68 -8.24 -8.86
CA ARG A 158 -14.34 -8.23 -9.44
C ARG A 158 -13.86 -6.81 -9.58
N GLY A 159 -12.82 -6.43 -8.87
CA GLY A 159 -12.26 -5.08 -8.95
C GLY A 159 -10.98 -4.99 -8.15
N TRP A 160 -10.14 -4.04 -8.49
CA TRP A 160 -8.95 -3.73 -7.69
C TRP A 160 -9.31 -3.22 -6.29
N GLY A 161 -10.57 -2.73 -6.12
CA GLY A 161 -11.07 -2.19 -4.86
C GLY A 161 -11.00 -0.66 -4.76
N TYR A 162 -10.36 0.03 -5.71
CA TYR A 162 -10.28 1.50 -5.70
C TYR A 162 -11.59 2.20 -6.08
N ASP A 163 -12.61 1.46 -6.52
CA ASP A 163 -13.99 1.93 -6.69
C ASP A 163 -14.85 1.75 -5.42
N GLY A 164 -14.20 1.60 -4.25
CA GLY A 164 -14.88 1.39 -2.97
C GLY A 164 -15.85 2.50 -2.62
N VAL A 165 -16.99 2.12 -2.04
CA VAL A 165 -18.06 3.04 -1.61
C VAL A 165 -18.23 3.02 -0.10
N TYR A 166 -18.37 1.84 0.49
CA TYR A 166 -18.54 1.68 1.93
C TYR A 166 -17.21 1.28 2.55
N ILE A 167 -16.41 2.29 2.92
CA ILE A 167 -15.04 2.13 3.44
C ILE A 167 -14.96 1.41 4.80
N TRP A 168 -16.09 1.14 5.43
CA TRP A 168 -16.20 0.39 6.67
C TRP A 168 -16.48 -1.10 6.44
N ALA A 169 -16.86 -1.49 5.22
CA ALA A 169 -17.28 -2.85 4.89
C ALA A 169 -16.16 -3.67 4.28
N ALA A 170 -15.94 -4.90 4.76
CA ALA A 170 -15.16 -5.88 4.03
C ALA A 170 -16.06 -6.53 2.96
N HIS A 171 -15.58 -6.57 1.71
CA HIS A 171 -16.38 -7.02 0.56
C HIS A 171 -16.82 -8.47 0.70
N GLU A 172 -18.13 -8.71 0.46
CA GLU A 172 -18.74 -10.04 0.60
C GLU A 172 -18.13 -11.09 -0.35
N ALA A 173 -17.71 -10.70 -1.56
CA ALA A 173 -17.06 -11.60 -2.50
C ALA A 173 -15.74 -12.19 -1.98
N TYR A 174 -15.09 -11.53 -1.04
CA TYR A 174 -13.86 -12.00 -0.40
C TYR A 174 -14.13 -12.81 0.88
N GLY A 175 -15.39 -12.87 1.35
CA GLY A 175 -15.81 -13.58 2.56
C GLY A 175 -16.20 -12.67 3.72
N GLY A 176 -16.37 -11.37 3.45
CA GLY A 176 -16.85 -10.38 4.41
C GLY A 176 -15.97 -10.23 5.66
N PRO A 177 -16.49 -9.57 6.70
CA PRO A 177 -15.72 -9.35 7.93
C PRO A 177 -15.33 -10.65 8.65
N ASP A 178 -16.13 -11.70 8.60
CA ASP A 178 -15.83 -12.99 9.24
C ASP A 178 -14.63 -13.67 8.57
N GLY A 179 -14.54 -13.62 7.23
CA GLY A 179 -13.40 -14.14 6.47
C GLY A 179 -12.13 -13.38 6.79
N LEU A 180 -12.23 -12.05 6.89
CA LEU A 180 -11.10 -11.19 7.24
C LEU A 180 -10.59 -11.49 8.67
N GLN A 181 -11.49 -11.66 9.65
CA GLN A 181 -11.11 -12.01 11.03
C GLN A 181 -10.33 -13.34 11.06
N ARG A 182 -10.76 -14.35 10.29
CA ARG A 182 -10.02 -15.63 10.18
C ARG A 182 -8.64 -15.45 9.56
N LEU A 183 -8.53 -14.63 8.51
CA LEU A 183 -7.25 -14.33 7.86
C LEU A 183 -6.29 -13.63 8.85
N VAL A 184 -6.73 -12.56 9.49
CA VAL A 184 -5.91 -11.78 10.45
C VAL A 184 -5.44 -12.64 11.61
N ASP A 185 -6.34 -13.42 12.22
CA ASP A 185 -5.98 -14.33 13.32
C ASP A 185 -4.98 -15.42 12.89
N ALA A 186 -5.08 -15.90 11.64
CA ALA A 186 -4.15 -16.88 11.08
C ALA A 186 -2.77 -16.28 10.78
N THR A 187 -2.71 -15.04 10.26
CA THR A 187 -1.45 -14.32 10.01
C THR A 187 -0.70 -14.03 11.29
N HIS A 188 -1.37 -13.53 12.32
CA HIS A 188 -0.78 -13.25 13.62
C HIS A 188 -0.16 -14.48 14.28
N ARG A 189 -0.80 -15.65 14.17
CA ARG A 189 -0.23 -16.93 14.65
C ARG A 189 1.07 -17.32 13.98
N LEU A 190 1.33 -16.82 12.79
CA LEU A 190 2.58 -17.06 12.04
C LEU A 190 3.61 -15.93 12.21
N GLY A 191 3.29 -14.91 13.02
CA GLY A 191 4.16 -13.77 13.24
C GLY A 191 4.19 -12.79 12.06
N ILE A 192 3.11 -12.71 11.29
CA ILE A 192 2.93 -11.79 10.15
C ILE A 192 1.83 -10.79 10.50
N GLY A 193 2.07 -9.49 10.28
CA GLY A 193 1.07 -8.45 10.40
C GLY A 193 0.18 -8.32 9.16
N VAL A 194 -0.90 -7.57 9.30
CA VAL A 194 -1.82 -7.26 8.18
C VAL A 194 -1.99 -5.75 8.05
N ILE A 195 -1.69 -5.23 6.87
CA ILE A 195 -1.88 -3.83 6.49
C ILE A 195 -3.02 -3.78 5.47
N LEU A 196 -3.88 -2.79 5.58
CA LEU A 196 -4.98 -2.57 4.64
C LEU A 196 -4.74 -1.31 3.83
N ASP A 197 -4.88 -1.42 2.52
CA ASP A 197 -4.97 -0.26 1.63
C ASP A 197 -6.36 0.38 1.76
N LEU A 198 -6.38 1.62 2.25
CA LEU A 198 -7.59 2.38 2.55
C LEU A 198 -7.70 3.62 1.66
N VAL A 199 -8.75 3.67 0.86
CA VAL A 199 -9.03 4.75 -0.09
C VAL A 199 -9.87 5.83 0.59
N LEU A 200 -9.30 7.01 0.80
CA LEU A 200 -9.97 8.16 1.44
C LEU A 200 -9.98 9.42 0.57
N ASN A 201 -9.36 9.39 -0.59
CA ASN A 201 -9.28 10.53 -1.50
C ASN A 201 -10.51 10.68 -2.41
N HIS A 202 -11.27 9.61 -2.60
CA HIS A 202 -12.50 9.58 -3.40
C HIS A 202 -13.41 8.44 -2.97
N VAL A 203 -14.63 8.42 -3.50
CA VAL A 203 -15.60 7.33 -3.39
C VAL A 203 -15.97 6.88 -4.80
N GLY A 204 -16.15 5.58 -5.01
CA GLY A 204 -16.56 5.02 -6.27
C GLY A 204 -17.83 5.69 -6.83
N ALA A 205 -17.85 5.99 -8.12
CA ALA A 205 -18.90 6.78 -8.77
C ALA A 205 -20.32 6.20 -8.57
N SER A 206 -20.45 4.88 -8.45
CA SER A 206 -21.74 4.19 -8.21
C SER A 206 -22.35 4.50 -6.84
N GLY A 207 -21.54 4.99 -5.87
CA GLY A 207 -21.98 5.32 -4.51
C GLY A 207 -22.24 6.79 -4.25
N GLU A 208 -21.72 7.69 -5.07
CA GLU A 208 -21.74 9.14 -4.81
C GLU A 208 -23.15 9.68 -4.55
N LYS A 209 -24.13 9.24 -5.34
CA LYS A 209 -25.52 9.70 -5.19
C LYS A 209 -26.14 9.31 -3.84
N ALA A 210 -25.84 8.11 -3.33
CA ALA A 210 -26.34 7.66 -2.04
C ALA A 210 -25.70 8.46 -0.90
N MET A 211 -24.39 8.69 -0.95
CA MET A 211 -23.67 9.47 0.06
C MET A 211 -24.17 10.93 0.12
N ARG A 212 -24.40 11.57 -1.03
CA ARG A 212 -24.93 12.95 -1.11
C ARG A 212 -26.29 13.14 -0.47
N ALA A 213 -27.11 12.10 -0.38
CA ALA A 213 -28.43 12.18 0.25
C ALA A 213 -28.35 12.37 1.78
N PHE A 214 -27.26 11.92 2.40
CA PHE A 214 -27.05 12.10 3.84
C PHE A 214 -26.47 13.47 4.21
N GLY A 215 -25.74 14.12 3.29
CA GLY A 215 -25.16 15.42 3.58
C GLY A 215 -23.99 15.78 2.65
N PRO A 216 -23.22 16.81 3.00
CA PRO A 216 -22.15 17.32 2.16
C PRO A 216 -20.86 16.48 2.28
N TYR A 217 -20.95 15.18 1.94
CA TYR A 217 -19.78 14.31 1.85
C TYR A 217 -18.79 14.76 0.77
N PHE A 218 -19.26 15.54 -0.20
CA PHE A 218 -18.44 16.07 -1.29
C PHE A 218 -18.50 17.60 -1.30
N THR A 219 -17.37 18.23 -1.58
CA THR A 219 -17.29 19.69 -1.75
C THR A 219 -17.15 20.08 -3.21
N HIS A 220 -17.61 21.28 -3.54
CA HIS A 220 -17.34 21.95 -4.82
C HIS A 220 -16.11 22.83 -4.80
N LYS A 221 -15.45 22.96 -3.66
CA LYS A 221 -14.25 23.77 -3.46
C LYS A 221 -13.05 23.22 -4.24
N TYR A 222 -13.03 21.88 -4.40
CA TYR A 222 -12.00 21.16 -5.13
C TYR A 222 -12.61 20.16 -6.12
N SER A 223 -11.83 19.78 -7.12
CA SER A 223 -12.17 18.70 -8.04
C SER A 223 -10.98 17.73 -8.17
N THR A 224 -11.26 16.44 -8.23
CA THR A 224 -10.27 15.39 -8.45
C THR A 224 -10.42 14.81 -9.85
N PHE A 225 -9.45 13.98 -10.24
CA PHE A 225 -9.55 13.21 -11.48
C PHE A 225 -10.73 12.23 -11.45
N TRP A 226 -11.11 11.75 -10.26
CA TRP A 226 -12.17 10.77 -10.04
C TRP A 226 -13.56 11.40 -9.80
N GLY A 227 -13.67 12.72 -9.74
CA GLY A 227 -14.96 13.41 -9.50
C GLY A 227 -14.89 14.51 -8.46
N GLY A 228 -15.99 14.70 -7.70
CA GLY A 228 -16.04 15.65 -6.60
C GLY A 228 -15.10 15.23 -5.46
N ALA A 229 -14.32 16.19 -4.94
CA ALA A 229 -13.48 15.92 -3.77
C ALA A 229 -14.33 15.65 -2.52
N ILE A 230 -13.87 14.76 -1.66
CA ILE A 230 -14.51 14.55 -0.35
C ILE A 230 -14.34 15.81 0.50
N ASN A 231 -15.33 16.13 1.30
CA ASN A 231 -15.39 17.33 2.10
C ASN A 231 -14.64 17.19 3.42
N TYR A 232 -13.36 17.51 3.44
CA TYR A 232 -12.55 17.47 4.67
C TYR A 232 -12.27 18.83 5.30
N ASP A 233 -12.63 19.96 4.63
CA ASP A 233 -12.30 21.32 5.11
C ASP A 233 -13.31 22.42 4.77
N ASP A 234 -14.51 22.05 4.32
CA ASP A 234 -15.60 22.99 4.04
C ASP A 234 -16.68 22.92 5.14
N GLU A 235 -17.80 23.63 4.98
CA GLU A 235 -18.91 23.57 5.93
C GLU A 235 -19.35 22.11 6.15
N TRP A 236 -19.61 21.74 7.40
CA TRP A 236 -19.99 20.39 7.82
C TRP A 236 -18.99 19.29 7.47
N SER A 237 -17.71 19.64 7.35
CA SER A 237 -16.65 18.63 7.17
C SER A 237 -16.41 17.76 8.42
N GLY A 238 -16.76 18.23 9.63
CA GLY A 238 -16.54 17.45 10.85
C GLY A 238 -17.12 16.04 10.82
N PRO A 239 -18.41 15.84 10.51
CA PRO A 239 -18.99 14.50 10.36
C PRO A 239 -18.34 13.65 9.26
N VAL A 240 -17.87 14.28 8.16
CA VAL A 240 -17.20 13.57 7.06
C VAL A 240 -15.79 13.15 7.46
N ARG A 241 -15.07 13.98 8.22
CA ARG A 241 -13.78 13.59 8.83
C ARG A 241 -13.96 12.39 9.76
N GLU A 242 -14.98 12.43 10.63
CA GLU A 242 -15.28 11.32 11.54
C GLU A 242 -15.68 10.04 10.81
N TRP A 243 -16.40 10.13 9.69
CA TRP A 243 -16.67 8.98 8.82
C TRP A 243 -15.38 8.28 8.37
N ALA A 244 -14.37 9.04 7.94
CA ALA A 244 -13.09 8.51 7.49
C ALA A 244 -12.22 8.01 8.65
N ILE A 245 -12.11 8.79 9.73
CA ILE A 245 -11.23 8.50 10.87
C ILE A 245 -11.76 7.31 11.68
N GLN A 246 -13.06 7.27 11.99
CA GLN A 246 -13.65 6.14 12.71
C GLN A 246 -13.62 4.84 11.88
N ALA A 247 -13.62 4.91 10.53
CA ALA A 247 -13.35 3.74 9.69
C ALA A 247 -11.93 3.22 9.93
N ALA A 248 -10.93 4.10 9.90
CA ALA A 248 -9.54 3.73 10.16
C ALA A 248 -9.36 3.13 11.57
N GLU A 249 -9.96 3.74 12.59
CA GLU A 249 -9.95 3.21 13.97
C GLU A 249 -10.63 1.84 14.07
N MET A 250 -11.76 1.65 13.39
CA MET A 250 -12.49 0.37 13.37
C MET A 250 -11.64 -0.77 12.78
N TRP A 251 -10.97 -0.53 11.65
CA TRP A 251 -10.10 -1.53 11.04
C TRP A 251 -9.00 -2.01 12.00
N VAL A 252 -8.38 -1.09 12.73
CA VAL A 252 -7.28 -1.40 13.67
C VAL A 252 -7.81 -1.99 14.99
N ARG A 253 -8.87 -1.41 15.56
CA ARG A 253 -9.40 -1.79 16.88
C ARG A 253 -10.25 -3.06 16.83
N ASP A 254 -11.22 -3.11 15.88
CA ASP A 254 -12.24 -4.17 15.86
C ASP A 254 -11.80 -5.39 15.03
N LEU A 255 -10.97 -5.18 13.98
CA LEU A 255 -10.49 -6.23 13.09
C LEU A 255 -8.98 -6.52 13.26
N HIS A 256 -8.34 -5.92 14.25
CA HIS A 256 -6.97 -6.15 14.68
C HIS A 256 -5.90 -5.94 13.60
N LEU A 257 -6.19 -5.11 12.58
CA LEU A 257 -5.18 -4.80 11.55
C LEU A 257 -3.97 -4.09 12.17
N ASP A 258 -2.78 -4.38 11.66
CA ASP A 258 -1.50 -3.84 12.15
C ASP A 258 -1.12 -2.52 11.48
N GLY A 259 -1.84 -2.13 10.46
CA GLY A 259 -1.60 -0.85 9.80
C GLY A 259 -2.56 -0.58 8.65
N LEU A 260 -2.43 0.64 8.14
CA LEU A 260 -3.17 1.16 7.00
C LEU A 260 -2.18 1.75 6.00
N ARG A 261 -2.35 1.43 4.73
CA ARG A 261 -1.77 2.21 3.63
C ARG A 261 -2.83 3.18 3.15
N LEU A 262 -2.54 4.46 3.09
CA LEU A 262 -3.47 5.49 2.66
C LEU A 262 -3.21 5.84 1.20
N ASP A 263 -4.19 5.56 0.36
CA ASP A 263 -4.16 5.77 -1.08
C ASP A 263 -4.12 7.25 -1.44
N ALA A 264 -3.26 7.62 -2.40
CA ALA A 264 -3.20 8.91 -3.07
C ALA A 264 -3.45 10.12 -2.15
N ILE A 265 -2.76 10.20 -1.00
CA ILE A 265 -2.98 11.27 -0.01
C ILE A 265 -2.79 12.68 -0.58
N HIS A 266 -2.09 12.80 -1.71
CA HIS A 266 -1.92 14.06 -2.43
C HIS A 266 -3.20 14.56 -3.12
N ALA A 267 -4.21 13.71 -3.23
CA ALA A 267 -5.56 14.04 -3.70
C ALA A 267 -6.57 14.26 -2.54
N ILE A 268 -6.13 14.12 -1.29
CA ILE A 268 -6.88 14.55 -0.10
C ILE A 268 -6.66 16.05 0.09
N PHE A 269 -7.65 16.83 -0.32
CA PHE A 269 -7.60 18.28 -0.18
C PHE A 269 -8.14 18.70 1.20
N ASP A 270 -7.26 19.26 2.01
CA ASP A 270 -7.59 19.76 3.34
C ASP A 270 -6.74 20.99 3.66
N GLY A 271 -7.38 22.14 3.66
CA GLY A 271 -6.80 23.43 4.05
C GLY A 271 -7.01 23.77 5.52
N GLY A 272 -7.47 22.83 6.35
CA GLY A 272 -7.64 22.98 7.79
C GLY A 272 -6.31 23.16 8.54
N ALA A 273 -6.40 23.50 9.82
CA ALA A 273 -5.23 23.69 10.67
C ALA A 273 -4.50 22.36 10.97
N GLU A 274 -5.23 21.29 11.11
CA GLU A 274 -4.73 19.91 11.20
C GLU A 274 -5.22 19.13 9.97
N HIS A 275 -4.31 18.68 9.12
CA HIS A 275 -4.64 17.92 7.93
C HIS A 275 -5.25 16.56 8.32
N LEU A 276 -6.27 16.08 7.57
CA LEU A 276 -6.95 14.80 7.84
C LEU A 276 -5.97 13.65 8.09
N VAL A 277 -4.94 13.52 7.25
CA VAL A 277 -3.93 12.45 7.38
C VAL A 277 -3.18 12.53 8.72
N ALA A 278 -2.88 13.74 9.19
CA ALA A 278 -2.20 13.95 10.47
C ALA A 278 -3.13 13.59 11.65
N GLU A 279 -4.39 13.99 11.59
CA GLU A 279 -5.39 13.64 12.59
C GLU A 279 -5.63 12.13 12.63
N LEU A 280 -5.80 11.50 11.46
CA LEU A 280 -5.99 10.06 11.32
C LEU A 280 -4.81 9.29 11.90
N ALA A 281 -3.57 9.63 11.53
CA ALA A 281 -2.37 8.96 12.04
C ALA A 281 -2.30 9.06 13.57
N ARG A 282 -2.54 10.22 14.14
CA ARG A 282 -2.58 10.44 15.59
C ARG A 282 -3.64 9.59 16.28
N ARG A 283 -4.84 9.45 15.70
CA ARG A 283 -5.95 8.69 16.27
C ARG A 283 -5.73 7.19 16.14
N VAL A 284 -5.23 6.71 15.02
CA VAL A 284 -4.85 5.29 14.82
C VAL A 284 -3.78 4.86 15.82
N HIS A 285 -2.75 5.68 16.04
CA HIS A 285 -1.71 5.41 17.04
C HIS A 285 -2.25 5.43 18.49
N ALA A 286 -3.33 6.18 18.75
CA ALA A 286 -3.98 6.16 20.07
C ALA A 286 -4.79 4.89 20.31
N GLU A 287 -5.39 4.31 19.27
CA GLU A 287 -6.08 3.01 19.36
C GLU A 287 -5.09 1.86 19.55
N ARG A 288 -4.01 1.83 18.79
CA ARG A 288 -2.97 0.81 18.88
C ARG A 288 -1.60 1.44 18.58
N TRP A 289 -0.75 1.58 19.57
CA TRP A 289 0.51 2.33 19.49
C TRP A 289 1.52 1.80 18.45
N ARG A 290 1.40 0.52 18.04
CA ARG A 290 2.21 -0.11 16.98
C ARG A 290 1.49 -0.20 15.64
N ALA A 291 0.26 0.29 15.53
CA ALA A 291 -0.38 0.35 14.23
C ALA A 291 0.38 1.30 13.31
N LEU A 292 0.69 0.83 12.12
CA LEU A 292 1.44 1.60 11.12
C LEU A 292 0.49 2.42 10.24
N VAL A 293 0.86 3.65 9.95
CA VAL A 293 0.21 4.47 8.92
C VAL A 293 1.23 4.74 7.83
N ILE A 294 1.02 4.09 6.67
CA ILE A 294 1.87 4.20 5.49
C ILE A 294 1.13 5.05 4.46
N ALA A 295 1.79 6.04 3.89
CA ALA A 295 1.16 6.94 2.93
C ALA A 295 1.67 6.69 1.51
N GLU A 296 0.77 6.67 0.54
CA GLU A 296 1.14 6.82 -0.86
C GLU A 296 1.00 8.28 -1.27
N SER A 297 2.10 8.88 -1.71
CA SER A 297 2.12 10.30 -2.08
C SER A 297 2.94 10.55 -3.33
N GLY A 298 2.28 10.95 -4.40
CA GLY A 298 2.94 11.37 -5.63
C GLY A 298 3.66 12.73 -5.54
N LEU A 299 3.95 13.28 -4.35
CA LEU A 299 4.55 14.63 -4.20
C LEU A 299 6.02 14.63 -3.82
N ASN A 300 6.59 13.52 -3.35
CA ASN A 300 7.94 13.48 -2.76
C ASN A 300 8.07 14.52 -1.63
N ASP A 301 7.10 14.55 -0.71
CA ASP A 301 7.09 15.50 0.41
C ASP A 301 7.45 14.79 1.72
N PRO A 302 8.65 15.04 2.29
CA PRO A 302 9.08 14.41 3.53
C PRO A 302 8.26 14.84 4.76
N LYS A 303 7.41 15.87 4.63
CA LYS A 303 6.48 16.28 5.69
C LYS A 303 5.55 15.15 6.09
N VAL A 304 5.21 14.27 5.17
CA VAL A 304 4.33 13.11 5.39
C VAL A 304 4.84 12.23 6.54
N VAL A 305 6.14 11.92 6.54
CA VAL A 305 6.76 11.01 7.52
C VAL A 305 7.43 11.72 8.70
N ARG A 306 7.49 13.06 8.72
CA ARG A 306 7.99 13.80 9.86
C ARG A 306 6.95 13.86 10.98
N GLY A 307 7.41 13.84 12.24
CA GLY A 307 6.53 13.94 13.39
C GLY A 307 5.88 15.32 13.52
N ALA A 308 4.77 15.39 14.25
CA ALA A 308 4.00 16.61 14.48
C ALA A 308 4.82 17.75 15.10
N GLU A 309 5.81 17.43 15.96
CA GLU A 309 6.73 18.38 16.59
C GLU A 309 7.62 19.12 15.56
N SER A 310 7.77 18.54 14.36
CA SER A 310 8.48 19.14 13.22
C SER A 310 7.53 19.72 12.16
N GLY A 311 6.23 19.80 12.46
CA GLY A 311 5.20 20.24 11.52
C GLY A 311 4.88 19.22 10.42
N GLY A 312 5.20 17.95 10.66
CA GLY A 312 4.85 16.84 9.78
C GLY A 312 3.49 16.22 10.10
N TRP A 313 3.10 15.24 9.30
CA TRP A 313 1.81 14.55 9.45
C TRP A 313 1.89 13.30 10.34
N GLY A 314 3.10 12.81 10.64
CA GLY A 314 3.30 11.71 11.58
C GLY A 314 2.98 10.33 11.04
N CYS A 315 2.89 10.14 9.71
CA CYS A 315 2.87 8.82 9.13
C CYS A 315 4.16 8.07 9.44
N ASP A 316 4.10 6.76 9.62
CA ASP A 316 5.26 5.93 9.93
C ASP A 316 6.15 5.76 8.73
N ALA A 317 5.55 5.57 7.54
CA ALA A 317 6.28 5.45 6.28
C ALA A 317 5.52 6.08 5.10
N ALA A 318 6.22 6.20 3.97
CA ALA A 318 5.64 6.61 2.70
C ALA A 318 6.26 5.81 1.55
N TRP A 319 5.48 5.53 0.51
CA TRP A 319 5.98 4.93 -0.72
C TRP A 319 6.94 5.88 -1.43
N ALA A 320 7.99 5.34 -2.05
CA ALA A 320 9.04 6.08 -2.74
C ALA A 320 9.24 5.57 -4.18
N ASP A 321 8.32 5.97 -5.07
CA ASP A 321 8.30 5.54 -6.47
C ASP A 321 9.57 5.88 -7.24
N ASP A 322 10.26 6.98 -6.89
CA ASP A 322 11.47 7.38 -7.59
C ASP A 322 12.58 6.32 -7.52
N VAL A 323 12.62 5.51 -6.44
CA VAL A 323 13.58 4.40 -6.32
C VAL A 323 13.26 3.31 -7.35
N HIS A 324 11.97 2.93 -7.48
CA HIS A 324 11.50 2.04 -8.53
C HIS A 324 11.86 2.58 -9.92
N HIS A 325 11.54 3.85 -10.19
CA HIS A 325 11.80 4.46 -11.50
C HIS A 325 13.29 4.42 -11.87
N ALA A 326 14.18 4.70 -10.90
CA ALA A 326 15.61 4.68 -11.12
C ALA A 326 16.15 3.27 -11.43
N ILE A 327 15.64 2.23 -10.75
CA ILE A 327 16.02 0.83 -11.00
C ILE A 327 15.42 0.34 -12.31
N ARG A 328 14.11 0.49 -12.49
CA ARG A 328 13.35 0.01 -13.64
C ARG A 328 13.95 0.44 -14.96
N THR A 329 14.26 1.72 -15.13
CA THR A 329 14.84 2.27 -16.36
C THR A 329 16.22 1.72 -16.71
N LEU A 330 16.97 1.23 -15.73
CA LEU A 330 18.28 0.62 -15.98
C LEU A 330 18.22 -0.87 -16.31
N VAL A 331 17.20 -1.58 -15.84
CA VAL A 331 17.08 -3.03 -16.02
C VAL A 331 16.13 -3.43 -17.15
N SER A 332 15.27 -2.52 -17.64
CA SER A 332 14.25 -2.83 -18.66
C SER A 332 14.31 -1.96 -19.92
N ASP A 333 15.21 -1.00 -20.00
CA ASP A 333 15.36 -0.05 -21.12
C ASP A 333 14.06 0.73 -21.44
N GLU A 334 13.23 0.99 -20.42
CA GLU A 334 11.96 1.68 -20.53
C GLU A 334 12.13 3.17 -20.22
N HIS A 335 11.83 4.06 -21.18
CA HIS A 335 12.10 5.50 -21.09
C HIS A 335 10.92 6.36 -21.54
N GLU A 336 9.68 5.87 -21.41
CA GLU A 336 8.49 6.62 -21.80
C GLU A 336 7.77 7.27 -20.60
N GLY A 337 7.01 8.32 -20.84
CA GLY A 337 6.24 9.00 -19.81
C GLY A 337 7.15 9.58 -18.71
N TYR A 338 6.83 9.28 -17.45
CA TYR A 338 7.63 9.72 -16.29
C TYR A 338 8.99 9.00 -16.20
N TYR A 339 9.15 7.82 -16.80
CA TYR A 339 10.45 7.13 -16.89
C TYR A 339 11.49 7.87 -17.72
N ALA A 340 11.09 8.76 -18.62
CA ALA A 340 12.00 9.54 -19.44
C ALA A 340 12.96 10.46 -18.65
N GLU A 341 12.66 10.72 -17.38
CA GLU A 341 13.47 11.55 -16.49
C GLU A 341 14.51 10.75 -15.68
N PHE A 342 14.53 9.42 -15.86
CA PHE A 342 15.44 8.48 -15.23
C PHE A 342 16.24 7.73 -16.30
N GLY A 343 17.19 6.87 -15.92
CA GLY A 343 17.91 6.00 -16.86
C GLY A 343 19.42 6.11 -16.75
N THR A 344 19.92 6.78 -15.73
CA THR A 344 21.34 6.84 -15.45
C THR A 344 21.68 6.13 -14.13
N VAL A 345 22.89 5.55 -14.03
CA VAL A 345 23.35 5.04 -12.73
C VAL A 345 23.47 6.14 -11.66
N GLY A 346 23.53 7.41 -12.10
CA GLY A 346 23.46 8.58 -11.22
C GLY A 346 22.13 8.67 -10.48
N ASP A 347 21.02 8.28 -11.10
CA ASP A 347 19.70 8.26 -10.47
C ASP A 347 19.62 7.18 -9.41
N VAL A 348 20.18 5.99 -9.65
CA VAL A 348 20.30 4.92 -8.63
C VAL A 348 21.22 5.36 -7.49
N VAL A 349 22.35 6.02 -7.78
CA VAL A 349 23.24 6.59 -6.73
C VAL A 349 22.50 7.61 -5.88
N HIS A 350 21.67 8.46 -6.50
CA HIS A 350 20.82 9.41 -5.76
C HIS A 350 19.78 8.65 -4.92
N ALA A 351 19.02 7.77 -5.55
CA ALA A 351 17.96 6.98 -4.94
C ALA A 351 18.42 6.18 -3.70
N LEU A 352 19.66 5.68 -3.71
CA LEU A 352 20.22 4.95 -2.56
C LEU A 352 20.66 5.87 -1.40
N ARG A 353 20.83 7.17 -1.64
CA ARG A 353 21.16 8.19 -0.61
C ARG A 353 19.96 8.96 -0.11
N ASP A 354 19.01 9.22 -0.99
CA ASP A 354 17.77 9.96 -0.74
C ASP A 354 16.67 9.32 -1.58
N PRO A 355 15.57 8.82 -1.01
CA PRO A 355 14.52 8.12 -1.74
C PRO A 355 13.81 9.01 -2.77
N HIS A 356 13.90 10.32 -2.61
CA HIS A 356 13.36 11.30 -3.54
C HIS A 356 14.42 11.74 -4.55
N VAL A 357 14.46 11.09 -5.72
CA VAL A 357 15.33 11.49 -6.83
C VAL A 357 14.92 12.86 -7.35
N HIS A 358 13.63 13.15 -7.40
CA HIS A 358 13.09 14.49 -7.57
C HIS A 358 13.03 15.22 -6.22
N ASP A 359 14.08 15.94 -5.91
CA ASP A 359 14.32 16.60 -4.63
C ASP A 359 14.21 18.15 -4.69
N GLY A 360 13.39 18.65 -5.60
CA GLY A 360 13.24 20.08 -5.92
C GLY A 360 13.81 20.47 -7.28
N ARG A 361 14.34 19.47 -8.04
CA ARG A 361 14.80 19.68 -9.40
C ARG A 361 13.62 19.97 -10.36
N TRP A 362 13.95 20.52 -11.53
CA TRP A 362 12.97 20.69 -12.60
C TRP A 362 12.58 19.33 -13.16
N SER A 363 11.28 19.08 -13.30
CA SER A 363 10.73 17.92 -13.98
C SER A 363 10.19 18.34 -15.36
N GLU A 364 10.75 17.75 -16.42
CA GLU A 364 10.27 17.99 -17.78
C GLU A 364 8.91 17.35 -18.02
N PHE A 365 8.64 16.22 -17.40
CA PHE A 365 7.34 15.54 -17.46
C PHE A 365 6.25 16.37 -16.77
N ARG A 366 6.53 16.87 -15.56
CA ARG A 366 5.57 17.66 -14.76
C ARG A 366 5.58 19.15 -15.08
N LYS A 367 6.54 19.63 -15.91
CA LYS A 367 6.73 21.05 -16.28
C LYS A 367 6.82 22.01 -15.09
N ARG A 368 7.40 21.53 -13.99
CA ARG A 368 7.59 22.32 -12.76
C ARG A 368 8.74 21.77 -11.92
N ARG A 369 9.22 22.56 -10.95
CA ARG A 369 10.04 22.00 -9.86
C ARG A 369 9.21 21.05 -9.04
N PHE A 370 9.80 19.91 -8.67
CA PHE A 370 9.05 18.83 -8.06
C PHE A 370 9.86 18.17 -6.93
N GLY A 371 9.12 17.76 -5.88
CA GLY A 371 9.67 17.08 -4.72
C GLY A 371 10.46 17.96 -3.76
N ALA A 372 10.92 17.36 -2.70
CA ALA A 372 11.83 17.92 -1.70
C ALA A 372 12.73 16.79 -1.17
N PRO A 373 13.97 17.11 -0.73
CA PRO A 373 14.86 16.09 -0.20
C PRO A 373 14.35 15.52 1.12
N ALA A 374 14.46 14.20 1.28
CA ALA A 374 14.05 13.48 2.49
C ALA A 374 15.10 13.54 3.62
N ARG A 375 16.04 14.46 3.55
CA ARG A 375 17.16 14.57 4.49
C ARG A 375 16.70 14.59 5.95
N GLY A 376 17.36 13.76 6.77
CA GLY A 376 17.08 13.62 8.20
C GLY A 376 15.90 12.70 8.52
N CYS A 377 15.22 12.15 7.52
CA CYS A 377 14.27 11.07 7.72
C CYS A 377 15.02 9.73 7.73
N PRO A 378 14.73 8.83 8.68
CA PRO A 378 15.29 7.49 8.69
C PRO A 378 14.90 6.72 7.41
N PRO A 379 15.81 5.95 6.78
CA PRO A 379 15.51 5.24 5.54
C PRO A 379 14.34 4.26 5.64
N GLU A 380 14.18 3.59 6.77
CA GLU A 380 13.07 2.66 7.03
C GLU A 380 11.67 3.28 6.93
N ARG A 381 11.58 4.62 6.92
CA ARG A 381 10.33 5.35 6.69
C ARG A 381 9.93 5.45 5.21
N PHE A 382 10.67 4.81 4.31
CA PHE A 382 10.34 4.81 2.89
C PHE A 382 10.18 3.39 2.39
N VAL A 383 8.99 3.10 1.85
CA VAL A 383 8.68 1.80 1.24
C VAL A 383 9.11 1.82 -0.21
N VAL A 384 9.90 0.83 -0.62
CA VAL A 384 10.41 0.68 -1.98
C VAL A 384 10.07 -0.69 -2.54
N PHE A 385 9.92 -0.76 -3.85
CA PHE A 385 9.46 -1.95 -4.57
C PHE A 385 10.03 -1.99 -5.99
N ASP A 386 10.12 -3.18 -6.55
CA ASP A 386 10.39 -3.37 -7.98
C ASP A 386 9.09 -3.44 -8.77
N GLN A 387 8.08 -4.03 -8.17
CA GLN A 387 6.73 -4.18 -8.67
C GLN A 387 5.73 -3.91 -7.54
N ASN A 388 4.58 -3.37 -7.90
CA ASN A 388 3.37 -3.30 -7.11
C ASN A 388 2.16 -3.31 -8.05
N HIS A 389 0.95 -3.23 -7.51
CA HIS A 389 -0.25 -3.24 -8.33
C HIS A 389 -0.27 -2.11 -9.38
N ASP A 390 0.22 -0.91 -9.04
CA ASP A 390 0.27 0.24 -9.95
C ASP A 390 1.32 0.08 -11.05
N GLN A 391 2.54 -0.32 -10.67
CA GLN A 391 3.67 -0.41 -11.61
C GLN A 391 3.50 -1.56 -12.62
N VAL A 392 2.74 -2.59 -12.26
CA VAL A 392 2.35 -3.69 -13.15
C VAL A 392 1.02 -3.39 -13.84
N GLY A 393 -0.02 -3.06 -13.08
CA GLY A 393 -1.39 -3.00 -13.57
C GLY A 393 -1.74 -1.76 -14.38
N ASN A 394 -1.00 -0.65 -14.20
CA ASN A 394 -1.16 0.54 -15.05
C ASN A 394 -0.50 0.39 -16.43
N ARG A 395 0.16 -0.74 -16.72
CA ARG A 395 0.63 -1.08 -18.07
C ARG A 395 -0.53 -1.56 -18.93
N ALA A 396 -0.43 -1.39 -20.25
CA ALA A 396 -1.52 -1.72 -21.18
C ALA A 396 -2.00 -3.16 -21.06
N PHE A 397 -1.08 -4.10 -20.79
CA PHE A 397 -1.36 -5.54 -20.69
C PHE A 397 -1.10 -6.10 -19.29
N GLY A 398 -0.73 -5.25 -18.31
CA GLY A 398 -0.43 -5.69 -16.96
C GLY A 398 0.82 -6.56 -16.86
N ASP A 399 1.78 -6.37 -17.75
CA ASP A 399 2.99 -7.17 -17.86
C ASP A 399 3.98 -6.87 -16.74
N ARG A 400 4.58 -7.93 -16.23
CA ARG A 400 5.56 -7.90 -15.13
C ARG A 400 6.96 -7.56 -15.64
N LEU A 401 7.90 -7.36 -14.70
CA LEU A 401 9.31 -7.13 -15.02
C LEU A 401 9.88 -8.31 -15.84
N PRO A 402 10.68 -8.04 -16.91
CA PRO A 402 11.33 -9.09 -17.69
C PRO A 402 12.16 -10.06 -16.82
N HIS A 403 12.18 -11.35 -17.17
CA HIS A 403 12.82 -12.38 -16.35
C HIS A 403 14.30 -12.11 -16.04
N GLU A 404 15.05 -11.65 -17.05
CA GLU A 404 16.49 -11.34 -16.93
C GLU A 404 16.77 -10.16 -15.99
N ALA A 405 15.79 -9.28 -15.79
CA ALA A 405 15.91 -8.11 -14.92
C ALA A 405 15.60 -8.42 -13.44
N ARG A 406 14.75 -9.43 -13.18
CA ARG A 406 14.20 -9.73 -11.84
C ARG A 406 15.27 -9.97 -10.78
N PRO A 407 16.36 -10.76 -11.03
CA PRO A 407 17.37 -11.01 -10.01
C PRO A 407 18.11 -9.76 -9.54
N LEU A 408 18.51 -8.88 -10.47
CA LEU A 408 19.21 -7.64 -10.12
C LEU A 408 18.27 -6.63 -9.48
N ALA A 409 17.04 -6.50 -9.97
CA ALA A 409 16.04 -5.61 -9.40
C ALA A 409 15.73 -5.99 -7.94
N ALA A 410 15.45 -7.26 -7.67
CA ALA A 410 15.27 -7.78 -6.31
C ALA A 410 16.49 -7.53 -5.42
N PHE A 411 17.72 -7.73 -5.94
CA PHE A 411 18.95 -7.42 -5.21
C PHE A 411 19.02 -5.94 -4.81
N CYS A 412 18.68 -5.02 -5.73
CA CYS A 412 18.69 -3.59 -5.47
C CYS A 412 17.67 -3.20 -4.40
N THR A 413 16.44 -3.68 -4.53
CA THR A 413 15.32 -3.34 -3.65
C THR A 413 15.46 -3.97 -2.27
N LEU A 414 15.66 -5.29 -2.22
CA LEU A 414 15.69 -6.02 -0.95
C LEU A 414 16.94 -5.73 -0.10
N LEU A 415 18.08 -5.37 -0.72
CA LEU A 415 19.28 -4.99 0.01
C LEU A 415 19.47 -3.48 0.15
N SER A 416 18.51 -2.66 -0.29
CA SER A 416 18.47 -1.23 -0.05
C SER A 416 18.36 -0.90 1.45
N PRO A 417 18.64 0.34 1.89
CA PRO A 417 18.44 0.75 3.27
C PRO A 417 16.96 0.93 3.65
N TYR A 418 16.06 0.92 2.68
CA TYR A 418 14.63 1.21 2.80
C TYR A 418 13.80 0.00 3.20
N THR A 419 12.53 0.20 3.53
CA THR A 419 11.57 -0.87 3.78
C THR A 419 11.14 -1.50 2.45
N PRO A 420 11.39 -2.79 2.21
CA PRO A 420 11.03 -3.42 0.96
C PRO A 420 9.58 -3.88 0.95
N MET A 421 8.95 -3.77 -0.22
CA MET A 421 7.67 -4.39 -0.54
C MET A 421 7.82 -5.27 -1.78
N LEU A 422 7.25 -6.47 -1.71
CA LEU A 422 7.14 -7.42 -2.80
C LEU A 422 5.71 -7.44 -3.31
N PHE A 423 5.53 -7.56 -4.62
CA PHE A 423 4.22 -7.79 -5.21
C PHE A 423 3.95 -9.30 -5.38
N MET A 424 2.73 -9.73 -5.13
CA MET A 424 2.32 -11.15 -5.19
C MET A 424 2.87 -11.88 -6.43
N GLY A 425 3.59 -12.97 -6.18
CA GLY A 425 4.16 -13.84 -7.21
C GLY A 425 5.52 -13.42 -7.77
N GLU A 426 6.05 -12.23 -7.41
CA GLU A 426 7.34 -11.81 -7.94
C GLU A 426 8.50 -12.68 -7.45
N GLU A 427 8.40 -13.21 -6.23
CA GLU A 427 9.44 -14.02 -5.58
C GLU A 427 9.72 -15.34 -6.28
N TYR A 428 8.77 -15.87 -7.04
CA TYR A 428 8.96 -17.07 -7.86
C TYR A 428 8.84 -16.79 -9.36
N GLY A 429 8.76 -15.50 -9.75
CA GLY A 429 8.75 -15.10 -11.14
C GLY A 429 7.44 -15.42 -11.85
N GLU A 430 6.29 -15.16 -11.24
CA GLU A 430 4.96 -15.29 -11.87
C GLU A 430 4.92 -14.60 -13.24
N ASP A 431 4.28 -15.25 -14.20
CA ASP A 431 4.10 -14.76 -15.57
C ASP A 431 2.70 -14.25 -15.86
N ALA A 432 1.71 -14.66 -15.05
CA ALA A 432 0.37 -14.09 -15.17
C ALA A 432 0.43 -12.57 -15.08
N PRO A 433 -0.18 -11.84 -16.02
CA PRO A 433 -0.27 -10.40 -15.92
C PRO A 433 -1.11 -10.00 -14.71
N PHE A 434 -0.96 -8.76 -14.26
CA PHE A 434 -1.93 -8.16 -13.34
C PHE A 434 -2.56 -6.98 -14.07
N GLN A 435 -3.69 -7.24 -14.73
CA GLN A 435 -4.38 -6.27 -15.57
C GLN A 435 -5.32 -5.39 -14.74
N PHE A 436 -5.61 -4.18 -15.22
CA PHE A 436 -6.68 -3.37 -14.63
C PHE A 436 -8.04 -3.98 -14.98
N PHE A 437 -8.82 -4.35 -13.98
CA PHE A 437 -10.16 -4.94 -14.10
C PHE A 437 -11.16 -4.30 -13.15
N THR A 438 -12.43 -4.27 -13.58
CA THR A 438 -13.58 -3.71 -12.87
C THR A 438 -14.82 -4.58 -13.09
N ASP A 439 -15.86 -4.34 -12.29
CA ASP A 439 -17.18 -4.99 -12.44
C ASP A 439 -18.29 -3.96 -12.16
N HIS A 440 -18.24 -2.85 -12.89
CA HIS A 440 -19.19 -1.76 -12.71
C HIS A 440 -20.63 -2.22 -12.97
N ILE A 441 -21.54 -1.88 -12.05
CA ILE A 441 -22.97 -2.19 -12.12
C ILE A 441 -23.74 -1.16 -12.98
N ASP A 442 -23.11 -0.04 -13.31
CA ASP A 442 -23.66 1.03 -14.13
C ASP A 442 -23.00 0.97 -15.52
N GLU A 443 -23.81 0.73 -16.55
CA GLU A 443 -23.34 0.57 -17.94
C GLU A 443 -22.57 1.81 -18.46
N GLU A 444 -23.03 3.01 -18.10
CA GLU A 444 -22.37 4.26 -18.50
C GLU A 444 -20.94 4.36 -17.91
N ILE A 445 -20.76 3.94 -16.65
CA ILE A 445 -19.45 3.94 -15.98
C ILE A 445 -18.57 2.87 -16.62
N ALA A 446 -19.08 1.67 -16.87
CA ALA A 446 -18.35 0.59 -17.52
C ALA A 446 -17.83 1.01 -18.91
N ILE A 447 -18.68 1.66 -19.73
CA ILE A 447 -18.29 2.19 -21.04
C ILE A 447 -17.23 3.28 -20.88
N ALA A 448 -17.42 4.22 -19.97
CA ALA A 448 -16.48 5.32 -19.74
C ALA A 448 -15.10 4.82 -19.31
N THR A 449 -15.04 3.82 -18.44
CA THR A 449 -13.82 3.18 -17.94
C THR A 449 -13.08 2.48 -19.08
N ARG A 450 -13.77 1.64 -19.86
CA ARG A 450 -13.19 0.97 -21.04
C ARG A 450 -12.64 1.96 -22.04
N ASP A 451 -13.44 2.98 -22.41
CA ASP A 451 -13.04 3.96 -23.42
C ASP A 451 -11.93 4.89 -22.89
N GLY A 452 -11.90 5.15 -21.58
CA GLY A 452 -10.82 5.84 -20.90
C GLY A 452 -9.51 5.09 -21.05
N ARG A 453 -9.49 3.81 -20.71
CA ARG A 453 -8.31 2.93 -20.79
C ARG A 453 -7.78 2.84 -22.23
N ARG A 454 -8.66 2.65 -23.22
CA ARG A 454 -8.28 2.65 -24.64
C ARG A 454 -7.65 3.97 -25.07
N ARG A 455 -8.17 5.12 -24.63
CA ARG A 455 -7.59 6.44 -24.95
C ARG A 455 -6.24 6.66 -24.28
N GLU A 456 -6.07 6.22 -23.05
CA GLU A 456 -4.81 6.32 -22.30
C GLU A 456 -3.65 5.69 -23.08
N PHE A 457 -3.87 4.50 -23.65
CA PHE A 457 -2.84 3.77 -24.39
C PHE A 457 -2.82 4.02 -25.89
N ALA A 458 -3.73 4.82 -26.44
CA ALA A 458 -3.76 5.14 -27.87
C ALA A 458 -2.52 5.91 -28.37
N SER A 459 -1.86 6.64 -27.47
CA SER A 459 -0.64 7.41 -27.77
C SER A 459 0.65 6.58 -27.79
N PHE A 460 0.63 5.35 -27.28
CA PHE A 460 1.81 4.49 -27.25
C PHE A 460 1.96 3.76 -28.59
N ALA A 461 3.00 4.12 -29.35
CA ALA A 461 3.26 3.56 -30.68
C ALA A 461 3.44 2.03 -30.67
N GLN A 462 3.95 1.46 -29.59
CA GLN A 462 4.15 0.03 -29.40
C GLN A 462 2.85 -0.77 -29.34
N PHE A 463 1.73 -0.12 -29.00
CA PHE A 463 0.41 -0.74 -28.90
C PHE A 463 -0.46 -0.47 -30.13
N ALA A 464 0.06 0.19 -31.13
CA ALA A 464 -0.65 0.47 -32.39
C ALA A 464 -0.97 -0.85 -33.11
N GLY A 465 -2.23 -1.24 -33.10
CA GLY A 465 -2.72 -2.48 -33.69
C GLY A 465 -3.02 -3.63 -32.73
N GLU A 466 -2.71 -3.47 -31.43
CA GLU A 466 -3.10 -4.41 -30.41
C GLU A 466 -4.28 -3.87 -29.61
N GLU A 467 -5.24 -4.74 -29.31
CA GLU A 467 -6.43 -4.36 -28.52
C GLU A 467 -6.11 -4.46 -27.01
N VAL A 468 -6.23 -3.32 -26.30
CA VAL A 468 -6.07 -3.29 -24.84
C VAL A 468 -7.22 -4.09 -24.22
N PRO A 469 -6.95 -5.00 -23.27
CA PRO A 469 -7.99 -5.78 -22.58
C PRO A 469 -9.12 -4.90 -22.05
N ASP A 470 -10.37 -5.37 -22.19
CA ASP A 470 -11.52 -4.67 -21.62
C ASP A 470 -11.54 -4.88 -20.11
N PRO A 471 -11.43 -3.82 -19.29
CA PRO A 471 -11.44 -3.97 -17.83
C PRO A 471 -12.71 -4.60 -17.28
N GLN A 472 -13.82 -4.48 -17.99
CA GLN A 472 -15.13 -5.02 -17.58
C GLN A 472 -15.29 -6.52 -17.91
N ASP A 473 -14.43 -7.08 -18.78
CA ASP A 473 -14.50 -8.48 -19.16
C ASP A 473 -14.01 -9.39 -18.02
N ALA A 474 -14.81 -10.41 -17.69
CA ALA A 474 -14.40 -11.43 -16.73
C ALA A 474 -13.08 -12.12 -17.09
N ALA A 475 -12.76 -12.25 -18.39
CA ALA A 475 -11.51 -12.85 -18.84
C ALA A 475 -10.27 -12.04 -18.41
N THR A 476 -10.38 -10.70 -18.31
CA THR A 476 -9.31 -9.81 -17.83
C THR A 476 -8.98 -10.10 -16.36
N PHE A 477 -10.01 -10.29 -15.53
CA PHE A 477 -9.85 -10.71 -14.14
C PHE A 477 -9.26 -12.12 -14.02
N GLU A 478 -9.80 -13.10 -14.76
CA GLU A 478 -9.33 -14.48 -14.72
C GLU A 478 -7.87 -14.62 -15.19
N ALA A 479 -7.46 -13.83 -16.19
CA ALA A 479 -6.07 -13.81 -16.66
C ALA A 479 -5.09 -13.23 -15.62
N SER A 480 -5.59 -12.44 -14.66
CA SER A 480 -4.78 -11.82 -13.60
C SER A 480 -4.60 -12.71 -12.36
N LYS A 481 -5.22 -13.87 -12.31
CA LYS A 481 -5.02 -14.85 -11.23
C LYS A 481 -3.64 -15.46 -11.27
N LEU A 482 -3.01 -15.60 -10.10
CA LEU A 482 -1.70 -16.24 -10.00
C LEU A 482 -1.76 -17.70 -10.46
N THR A 483 -0.85 -18.08 -11.35
CA THR A 483 -0.72 -19.47 -11.81
C THR A 483 0.06 -20.34 -10.83
N ARG A 484 0.85 -19.69 -9.95
CA ARG A 484 1.80 -20.31 -9.01
C ARG A 484 2.83 -21.23 -9.70
N ARG A 485 3.08 -20.95 -10.98
CA ARG A 485 4.13 -21.57 -11.77
C ARG A 485 5.27 -20.59 -11.88
N GLY A 486 6.45 -21.02 -11.50
CA GLY A 486 7.57 -20.10 -11.52
C GLY A 486 8.91 -20.81 -11.39
N ASP A 487 9.96 -20.02 -11.16
CA ASP A 487 11.33 -20.46 -11.04
C ASP A 487 11.70 -20.70 -9.56
N PRO A 488 11.93 -21.97 -9.14
CA PRO A 488 12.39 -22.26 -7.78
C PRO A 488 13.73 -21.61 -7.43
N ALA A 489 14.63 -21.38 -8.41
CA ALA A 489 15.92 -20.76 -8.17
C ALA A 489 15.75 -19.27 -7.85
N LEU A 490 14.82 -18.59 -8.52
CA LEU A 490 14.48 -17.20 -8.19
C LEU A 490 13.90 -17.11 -6.77
N ARG A 491 13.00 -18.02 -6.39
CA ARG A 491 12.45 -18.05 -5.02
C ARG A 491 13.54 -18.27 -3.97
N GLU A 492 14.52 -19.13 -4.23
CA GLU A 492 15.64 -19.35 -3.33
C GLU A 492 16.52 -18.08 -3.23
N LEU A 493 16.71 -17.37 -4.33
CA LEU A 493 17.40 -16.07 -4.35
C LEU A 493 16.69 -15.05 -3.46
N TYR A 494 15.36 -14.87 -3.60
CA TYR A 494 14.58 -13.97 -2.75
C TYR A 494 14.71 -14.32 -1.27
N ALA A 495 14.61 -15.59 -0.92
CA ALA A 495 14.82 -16.06 0.45
C ALA A 495 16.24 -15.77 0.96
N ALA A 496 17.27 -15.94 0.11
CA ALA A 496 18.66 -15.63 0.43
C ALA A 496 18.87 -14.11 0.61
N LEU A 497 18.27 -13.28 -0.24
CA LEU A 497 18.31 -11.81 -0.15
C LEU A 497 17.68 -11.32 1.16
N LEU A 498 16.49 -11.83 1.50
CA LEU A 498 15.81 -11.45 2.75
C LEU A 498 16.58 -11.92 4.01
N ARG A 499 17.22 -13.09 3.95
CA ARG A 499 18.15 -13.52 5.03
C ARG A 499 19.36 -12.59 5.13
N ALA A 500 19.99 -12.25 3.99
CA ALA A 500 21.16 -11.36 3.95
C ALA A 500 20.80 -9.95 4.45
N ARG A 501 19.62 -9.42 4.08
CA ARG A 501 19.12 -8.14 4.55
C ARG A 501 19.16 -8.01 6.08
N ARG A 502 18.81 -9.07 6.82
CA ARG A 502 18.81 -9.07 8.29
C ARG A 502 20.20 -8.87 8.90
N ALA A 503 21.27 -9.21 8.16
CA ALA A 503 22.65 -9.02 8.58
C ALA A 503 23.21 -7.62 8.22
N LEU A 504 22.55 -6.91 7.30
CA LEU A 504 23.00 -5.58 6.90
C LEU A 504 22.72 -4.53 7.99
N PRO A 505 23.62 -3.57 8.20
CA PRO A 505 23.38 -2.46 9.13
C PRO A 505 22.13 -1.67 8.75
N ARG A 506 21.34 -1.27 9.75
CA ARG A 506 20.24 -0.33 9.59
C ARG A 506 20.75 1.09 9.36
N GLY A 507 19.90 1.95 8.83
CA GLY A 507 20.22 3.35 8.56
C GLY A 507 20.81 3.61 7.17
N PRO A 508 21.26 4.84 6.91
CA PRO A 508 21.70 5.26 5.58
C PRO A 508 22.96 4.50 5.12
N VAL A 509 23.17 4.46 3.82
CA VAL A 509 24.38 3.88 3.21
C VAL A 509 25.62 4.70 3.57
N ASP A 510 26.77 4.02 3.81
CA ASP A 510 28.01 4.69 4.20
C ASP A 510 28.70 5.38 3.02
N ASP A 511 28.76 4.72 1.85
CA ASP A 511 29.36 5.25 0.62
C ASP A 511 28.70 4.62 -0.60
N VAL A 512 28.57 5.42 -1.66
CA VAL A 512 28.08 4.97 -2.97
C VAL A 512 29.04 5.48 -4.04
N ARG A 513 29.51 4.58 -4.90
CA ARG A 513 30.35 4.84 -6.06
C ARG A 513 29.72 4.26 -7.30
N ALA A 514 29.91 4.91 -8.42
CA ALA A 514 29.43 4.44 -9.71
C ALA A 514 30.40 4.82 -10.82
N ASP A 515 30.33 4.08 -11.91
CA ASP A 515 30.93 4.44 -13.19
C ASP A 515 29.79 4.59 -14.21
N PRO A 516 29.52 5.82 -14.67
CA PRO A 516 28.44 6.08 -15.63
C PRO A 516 28.66 5.46 -17.02
N GLU A 517 29.93 5.32 -17.45
CA GLU A 517 30.24 4.74 -18.75
C GLU A 517 30.15 3.22 -18.73
N ALA A 518 30.69 2.60 -17.67
CA ALA A 518 30.63 1.16 -17.45
C ALA A 518 29.30 0.69 -16.83
N ARG A 519 28.43 1.60 -16.45
CA ARG A 519 27.09 1.35 -15.87
C ARG A 519 27.10 0.39 -14.67
N TRP A 520 28.04 0.56 -13.74
CA TRP A 520 28.02 -0.17 -12.47
C TRP A 520 27.87 0.76 -11.26
N VAL A 521 27.29 0.22 -10.19
CA VAL A 521 27.15 0.89 -8.89
C VAL A 521 27.72 0.00 -7.80
N ARG A 522 28.42 0.61 -6.82
CA ARG A 522 28.93 -0.05 -5.62
C ARG A 522 28.47 0.72 -4.39
N VAL A 523 27.89 0.01 -3.42
CA VAL A 523 27.35 0.57 -2.18
C VAL A 523 28.01 -0.08 -0.99
N ARG A 524 28.47 0.69 -0.01
CA ARG A 524 28.95 0.18 1.27
C ARG A 524 27.89 0.34 2.35
N ARG A 525 27.67 -0.73 3.11
CA ARG A 525 26.82 -0.80 4.29
C ARG A 525 27.54 -1.56 5.40
N GLY A 526 28.22 -0.83 6.30
CA GLY A 526 29.09 -1.42 7.33
C GLY A 526 30.22 -2.23 6.71
N ASP A 527 30.29 -3.51 7.07
CA ASP A 527 31.29 -4.44 6.56
C ASP A 527 30.93 -5.03 5.20
N TYR A 528 29.74 -4.74 4.71
CA TYR A 528 29.24 -5.27 3.44
C TYR A 528 29.38 -4.27 2.31
N THR A 529 29.62 -4.82 1.12
CA THR A 529 29.60 -4.06 -0.13
C THR A 529 28.69 -4.74 -1.14
N LEU A 530 27.73 -4.00 -1.64
CA LEU A 530 26.87 -4.38 -2.77
C LEU A 530 27.53 -3.88 -4.05
N ALA A 531 27.71 -4.75 -5.04
CA ALA A 531 28.18 -4.39 -6.37
C ALA A 531 27.11 -4.79 -7.39
N MET A 532 26.76 -3.88 -8.29
CA MET A 532 25.66 -4.02 -9.25
C MET A 532 26.15 -3.61 -10.64
N ASN A 533 25.91 -4.46 -11.63
CA ASN A 533 26.19 -4.21 -13.05
C ASN A 533 24.88 -4.04 -13.81
N PHE A 534 24.62 -2.82 -14.27
CA PHE A 534 23.45 -2.48 -15.09
C PHE A 534 23.75 -2.46 -16.59
N SER A 535 24.91 -2.93 -17.02
CA SER A 535 25.28 -2.99 -18.44
C SER A 535 24.96 -4.36 -19.05
N ASP A 536 25.01 -4.40 -20.37
CA ASP A 536 24.84 -5.59 -21.21
C ASP A 536 26.14 -6.39 -21.42
N VAL A 537 27.23 -5.98 -20.73
CA VAL A 537 28.54 -6.62 -20.81
C VAL A 537 29.09 -6.96 -19.42
N GLU A 538 30.03 -7.91 -19.36
CA GLU A 538 30.75 -8.25 -18.12
C GLU A 538 31.53 -7.02 -17.60
N GLN A 539 31.42 -6.78 -16.29
CA GLN A 539 32.16 -5.74 -15.59
C GLN A 539 33.11 -6.31 -14.54
N VAL A 540 34.28 -5.69 -14.42
CA VAL A 540 35.28 -5.99 -13.37
C VAL A 540 35.36 -4.80 -12.46
N ILE A 541 34.79 -4.93 -11.25
CA ILE A 541 34.68 -3.82 -10.29
C ILE A 541 35.77 -3.96 -9.25
N ALA A 542 36.63 -2.92 -9.18
CA ALA A 542 37.68 -2.85 -8.20
C ALA A 542 37.18 -2.45 -6.81
N PHE A 543 37.73 -3.05 -5.78
CA PHE A 543 37.48 -2.65 -4.39
C PHE A 543 38.75 -2.01 -3.80
N PRO A 544 38.59 -1.02 -2.89
CA PRO A 544 39.71 -0.49 -2.15
C PRO A 544 40.46 -1.62 -1.43
N PRO A 545 41.80 -1.54 -1.25
CA PRO A 545 42.51 -2.51 -0.44
C PRO A 545 41.87 -2.65 0.95
N ALA A 546 41.63 -3.89 1.38
CA ALA A 546 41.13 -4.19 2.72
C ALA A 546 42.19 -4.96 3.52
N PRO A 547 42.27 -4.77 4.84
CA PRO A 547 43.26 -5.45 5.68
C PRO A 547 42.98 -6.96 5.87
N GLY A 548 41.89 -7.50 5.34
CA GLY A 548 41.53 -8.92 5.47
C GLY A 548 40.97 -9.54 4.20
N ALA A 549 40.62 -10.82 4.27
CA ALA A 549 40.03 -11.56 3.18
C ALA A 549 38.58 -11.07 2.95
N ARG A 550 38.16 -11.03 1.68
CA ARG A 550 36.77 -10.81 1.28
C ARG A 550 36.10 -12.13 0.98
N ALA A 551 34.82 -12.22 1.28
CA ALA A 551 34.00 -13.37 0.97
C ALA A 551 32.78 -12.93 0.11
N LEU A 552 32.51 -13.67 -0.95
CA LEU A 552 31.26 -13.57 -1.67
C LEU A 552 30.16 -14.20 -0.81
N VAL A 553 29.23 -13.40 -0.34
CA VAL A 553 28.11 -13.82 0.52
C VAL A 553 26.94 -14.32 -0.30
N LEU A 554 26.62 -13.58 -1.39
CA LEU A 554 25.51 -13.85 -2.27
C LEU A 554 25.79 -13.26 -3.66
N ALA A 555 25.31 -13.93 -4.68
CA ALA A 555 25.31 -13.47 -6.07
C ALA A 555 23.94 -13.71 -6.71
N THR A 556 23.58 -12.86 -7.65
CA THR A 556 22.33 -13.03 -8.43
C THR A 556 22.51 -13.93 -9.65
N ASP A 557 23.75 -14.32 -9.97
CA ASP A 557 24.11 -15.17 -11.11
C ASP A 557 25.32 -16.04 -10.75
N ASP A 558 25.32 -17.29 -11.17
CA ASP A 558 26.39 -18.28 -10.87
C ASP A 558 27.75 -17.93 -11.50
N ALA A 559 27.79 -17.12 -12.56
CA ALA A 559 29.00 -16.67 -13.20
C ALA A 559 29.71 -15.54 -12.42
N VAL A 560 29.08 -14.97 -11.39
CA VAL A 560 29.73 -13.99 -10.51
C VAL A 560 30.92 -14.61 -9.79
N SER A 561 32.06 -13.93 -9.82
CA SER A 561 33.25 -14.43 -9.14
C SER A 561 34.02 -13.32 -8.44
N LEU A 562 34.63 -13.67 -7.29
CA LEU A 562 35.53 -12.81 -6.56
C LEU A 562 37.00 -13.27 -6.83
N ARG A 563 37.78 -12.40 -7.45
CA ARG A 563 39.19 -12.67 -7.78
C ARG A 563 40.09 -12.55 -6.56
N ALA A 564 41.24 -13.23 -6.60
CA ALA A 564 42.23 -13.18 -5.54
C ALA A 564 42.82 -11.77 -5.31
N ASP A 565 42.80 -10.90 -6.33
CA ASP A 565 43.20 -9.49 -6.25
C ASP A 565 42.13 -8.58 -5.62
N GLY A 566 41.01 -9.16 -5.22
CA GLY A 566 39.86 -8.47 -4.58
C GLY A 566 38.89 -7.78 -5.55
N HIS A 567 39.00 -8.01 -6.86
CA HIS A 567 38.03 -7.55 -7.84
C HIS A 567 36.85 -8.53 -7.92
N VAL A 568 35.62 -8.00 -8.10
CA VAL A 568 34.47 -8.81 -8.44
C VAL A 568 34.22 -8.74 -9.95
N VAL A 569 33.92 -9.88 -10.54
CA VAL A 569 33.48 -10.01 -11.93
C VAL A 569 31.97 -10.23 -11.92
N LEU A 570 31.25 -9.34 -12.57
CA LEU A 570 29.79 -9.38 -12.70
C LEU A 570 29.38 -9.54 -14.17
N PRO A 571 28.65 -10.60 -14.51
CA PRO A 571 28.02 -10.69 -15.83
C PRO A 571 26.97 -9.56 -16.03
N PRO A 572 26.40 -9.42 -17.23
CA PRO A 572 25.31 -8.48 -17.47
C PRO A 572 24.18 -8.62 -16.47
N LEU A 573 23.59 -7.50 -16.04
CA LEU A 573 22.43 -7.44 -15.13
C LEU A 573 22.61 -8.30 -13.87
N ALA A 574 23.79 -8.26 -13.27
CA ALA A 574 24.12 -9.06 -12.08
C ALA A 574 24.52 -8.21 -10.88
N GLY A 575 24.27 -8.76 -9.69
CA GLY A 575 24.63 -8.19 -8.40
C GLY A 575 25.40 -9.17 -7.51
N ALA A 576 26.25 -8.63 -6.64
CA ALA A 576 27.02 -9.40 -5.66
C ALA A 576 27.04 -8.69 -4.31
N LEU A 577 26.80 -9.43 -3.23
CA LEU A 577 27.01 -9.03 -1.85
C LEU A 577 28.33 -9.61 -1.35
N ILE A 578 29.22 -8.74 -0.91
CA ILE A 578 30.57 -9.10 -0.49
C ILE A 578 30.78 -8.61 0.94
N GLU A 579 31.26 -9.50 1.80
CA GLU A 579 31.68 -9.19 3.15
C GLU A 579 33.20 -8.91 3.19
N GLY A 580 33.60 -7.89 3.94
CA GLY A 580 35.00 -7.53 4.13
C GLY A 580 35.31 -7.21 5.58
N VAL A 581 36.53 -7.40 6.01
CA VAL A 581 36.98 -7.11 7.39
C VAL A 581 37.12 -5.59 7.59
N ARG A 582 36.64 -5.05 8.71
CA ARG A 582 36.79 -3.64 9.08
C ARG A 582 38.23 -3.20 9.19
N ALA A 583 38.51 -1.98 8.73
CA ALA A 583 39.81 -1.32 8.93
C ALA A 583 40.06 -0.85 10.38
N GLU A 584 39.09 -1.01 11.28
CA GLU A 584 39.11 -0.40 12.63
C GLU A 584 39.62 -1.34 13.74
N ASP A 585 39.82 -2.62 13.50
CA ASP A 585 40.37 -3.55 14.51
C ASP A 585 41.90 -3.53 14.66
N HIS A 586 42.59 -2.58 14.02
CA HIS A 586 44.01 -2.35 14.22
C HIS A 586 44.25 -1.08 15.05
N VAL A 587 43.88 -1.11 16.32
CA VAL A 587 44.60 -0.27 17.31
C VAL A 587 45.97 -0.90 17.51
N PRO A 588 47.06 -0.25 17.13
CA PRO A 588 48.39 -0.74 17.51
C PRO A 588 48.46 -0.66 19.04
N SER A 589 48.37 -1.81 19.68
CA SER A 589 48.84 -1.95 21.04
C SER A 589 50.35 -1.69 20.98
N GLY A 590 50.74 -0.57 21.34
CA GLY A 590 52.15 -0.44 21.26
C GLY A 590 52.80 0.74 21.88
N GLY A 591 53.40 0.48 22.87
CA GLY A 591 54.65 1.10 23.21
C GLY A 591 54.52 2.35 24.08
N GLY A 592 54.51 2.08 25.33
CA GLY A 592 54.93 3.04 26.32
C GLY A 592 56.39 3.40 26.16
N LEU A 593 56.78 4.38 26.97
CA LEU A 593 58.08 4.86 27.35
C LEU A 593 58.60 6.07 26.55
N ALA A 594 58.54 7.22 27.04
CA ALA A 594 59.40 7.89 28.03
C ALA A 594 58.91 9.32 28.24
#